data_978c4d63d32f22aad9390429a005c3e4
#
_entry.id   978c4d63d32f22aad9390429a005c3e4
#
_cell.length_a   1.000
_cell.length_b   1.000
_cell.length_c   1.000
_cell.angle_alpha   90.00
_cell.angle_beta   90.00
_cell.angle_gamma   90.00
#
_symmetry.space_group_name_H-M   'P 1'
#
loop_
_entity.id
_entity.type
_entity.pdbx_description
1 polymer ?
#
loop_
_entity_poly.entity_id
_entity_poly.type
_entity_poly.pdbx_seq_one_letter_code
_entity_poly.pdbx_strand_id
1 'polypeptide(L)'
;MDNIAALLKAESLSFDHVVKTTIFLTNLGDFQTVNEIYGSYFTQDPPARSTVQVAALPKGVSVEIEVIAMADGDRGQTAYDTSG
;
A
#
# COMPACT_ATOMS: atom_id res chain seq x y z
N MET A 1 4.53 -3.83 3.99
CA MET A 1 3.44 -4.64 3.40
C MET A 1 2.90 -5.71 4.36
N ASP A 2 3.68 -6.16 5.33
CA ASP A 2 3.21 -7.16 6.28
C ASP A 2 2.03 -6.68 7.13
N ASN A 3 2.05 -5.42 7.54
CA ASN A 3 0.93 -4.84 8.29
C ASN A 3 -0.34 -4.78 7.46
N ILE A 4 -0.21 -4.45 6.19
CA ILE A 4 -1.35 -4.43 5.27
C ILE A 4 -1.91 -5.84 5.09
N ALA A 5 -1.04 -6.83 4.92
CA ALA A 5 -1.46 -8.23 4.79
C ALA A 5 -2.26 -8.68 6.02
N ALA A 6 -1.79 -8.33 7.22
CA ALA A 6 -2.47 -8.69 8.47
C ALA A 6 -3.84 -8.01 8.58
N LEU A 7 -3.92 -6.73 8.21
CA LEU A 7 -5.17 -5.99 8.25
C LEU A 7 -6.19 -6.54 7.26
N LEU A 8 -5.75 -6.87 6.04
CA LEU A 8 -6.62 -7.47 5.04
C LEU A 8 -7.14 -8.83 5.51
N LYS A 9 -6.25 -9.65 6.07
CA LYS A 9 -6.63 -10.96 6.57
C LYS A 9 -7.67 -10.87 7.69
N ALA A 10 -7.54 -9.88 8.58
CA ALA A 10 -8.50 -9.66 9.65
C ALA A 10 -9.91 -9.37 9.11
N GLU A 11 -10.01 -8.80 7.91
CA GLU A 11 -11.29 -8.52 7.23
C GLU A 11 -11.64 -9.58 6.19
N SER A 12 -10.96 -10.72 6.21
CA SER A 12 -11.15 -11.81 5.24
C SER A 12 -10.87 -11.38 3.81
N LEU A 13 -9.92 -10.46 3.63
CA LEU A 13 -9.49 -9.96 2.33
C LEU A 13 -8.05 -10.38 2.04
N SER A 14 -7.64 -10.23 0.80
CA SER A 14 -6.27 -10.47 0.36
C SER A 14 -5.83 -9.35 -0.57
N PHE A 15 -4.57 -9.41 -1.03
CA PHE A 15 -4.07 -8.42 -1.99
C PHE A 15 -4.86 -8.46 -3.32
N ASP A 16 -5.49 -9.56 -3.66
CA ASP A 16 -6.32 -9.63 -4.87
C ASP A 16 -7.55 -8.72 -4.80
N HIS A 17 -7.95 -8.33 -3.61
CA HIS A 17 -9.08 -7.41 -3.42
C HIS A 17 -8.67 -5.94 -3.49
N VAL A 18 -7.37 -5.64 -3.53
CA VAL A 18 -6.89 -4.26 -3.56
C VAL A 18 -7.18 -3.65 -4.93
N VAL A 19 -7.86 -2.52 -4.94
CA VAL A 19 -8.23 -1.82 -6.18
C VAL A 19 -7.44 -0.56 -6.42
N LYS A 20 -6.85 0.01 -5.36
CA LYS A 20 -6.05 1.23 -5.46
C LYS A 20 -4.97 1.25 -4.40
N THR A 21 -3.80 1.75 -4.77
CA THR A 21 -2.69 1.97 -3.85
C THR A 21 -2.14 3.37 -4.02
N THR A 22 -1.81 4.03 -2.92
CA THR A 22 -1.06 5.27 -2.94
C THR A 22 0.20 5.08 -2.10
N ILE A 23 1.35 5.43 -2.66
CA ILE A 23 2.63 5.35 -1.97
C ILE A 23 3.12 6.77 -1.71
N PHE A 24 3.35 7.09 -0.43
CA PHE A 24 3.87 8.38 0.00
C PHE A 24 5.32 8.20 0.40
N LEU A 25 6.22 8.97 -0.22
CA LEU A 25 7.66 8.92 0.05
C LEU A 25 8.15 10.28 0.49
N THR A 26 9.06 10.33 1.46
CA THR A 26 9.75 11.58 1.80
C THR A 26 10.93 11.83 0.86
N ASN A 27 11.43 10.79 0.18
CA ASN A 27 12.51 10.91 -0.80
C ASN A 27 12.23 10.00 -1.99
N LEU A 28 12.02 10.61 -3.17
CA LEU A 28 11.78 9.84 -4.40
C LEU A 28 12.96 8.95 -4.79
N GLY A 29 14.16 9.19 -4.24
CA GLY A 29 15.29 8.30 -4.44
C GLY A 29 15.04 6.88 -3.94
N ASP A 30 14.10 6.68 -3.04
CA ASP A 30 13.72 5.37 -2.52
C ASP A 30 12.71 4.63 -3.40
N PHE A 31 12.24 5.28 -4.47
CA PHE A 31 11.16 4.73 -5.30
C PHE A 31 11.47 3.36 -5.85
N GLN A 32 12.68 3.15 -6.36
CA GLN A 32 13.02 1.89 -6.99
C GLN A 32 12.97 0.72 -5.99
N THR A 33 13.53 0.91 -4.80
CA THR A 33 13.52 -0.10 -3.75
C THR A 33 12.09 -0.42 -3.30
N VAL A 34 11.30 0.62 -3.06
CA VAL A 34 9.91 0.47 -2.64
C VAL A 34 9.10 -0.22 -3.74
N ASN A 35 9.35 0.14 -4.99
CA ASN A 35 8.64 -0.44 -6.13
C ASN A 35 8.93 -1.93 -6.28
N GLU A 36 10.15 -2.35 -6.03
CA GLU A 36 10.53 -3.77 -6.08
C GLU A 36 9.78 -4.56 -5.01
N ILE A 37 9.75 -4.04 -3.79
CA ILE A 37 9.04 -4.68 -2.68
C ILE A 37 7.55 -4.74 -2.97
N TYR A 38 6.98 -3.61 -3.41
CA TYR A 38 5.56 -3.52 -3.75
C TYR A 38 5.21 -4.54 -4.85
N GLY A 39 6.01 -4.60 -5.91
CA GLY A 39 5.75 -5.49 -7.04
C GLY A 39 5.74 -6.96 -6.65
N SER A 40 6.43 -7.34 -5.59
CA SER A 40 6.44 -8.73 -5.13
C SER A 40 5.10 -9.18 -4.55
N TYR A 41 4.24 -8.25 -4.16
CA TYR A 41 2.91 -8.56 -3.61
C TYR A 41 1.81 -8.52 -4.65
N PHE A 42 2.04 -7.87 -5.80
CA PHE A 42 1.05 -7.71 -6.85
C PHE A 42 1.61 -8.27 -8.16
N THR A 43 1.58 -9.59 -8.28
CA THR A 43 2.17 -10.29 -9.42
C THR A 43 1.20 -10.46 -10.59
N GLN A 44 -0.11 -10.33 -10.34
CA GLN A 44 -1.15 -10.44 -11.36
C GLN A 44 -2.12 -9.27 -11.17
N ASP A 45 -2.56 -8.67 -12.28
CA ASP A 45 -3.56 -7.61 -12.26
C ASP A 45 -3.29 -6.55 -11.18
N PRO A 46 -2.13 -5.85 -11.23
CA PRO A 46 -1.81 -4.87 -10.21
C PRO A 46 -2.89 -3.78 -10.14
N PRO A 47 -3.19 -3.28 -8.93
CA PRO A 47 -4.19 -2.22 -8.77
C PRO A 47 -3.67 -0.89 -9.33
N ALA A 48 -4.59 0.06 -9.52
CA ALA A 48 -4.20 1.42 -9.81
C ALA A 48 -3.27 1.95 -8.73
N ARG A 49 -2.22 2.67 -9.11
CA ARG A 49 -1.20 3.15 -8.17
C ARG A 49 -0.82 4.59 -8.47
N SER A 50 -0.65 5.36 -7.39
CA SER A 50 -0.02 6.68 -7.44
C SER A 50 1.15 6.69 -6.47
N THR A 51 2.23 7.35 -6.85
CA THR A 51 3.38 7.56 -5.97
C THR A 51 3.64 9.06 -5.90
N VAL A 52 3.70 9.59 -4.68
CA VAL A 52 3.91 11.02 -4.46
C VAL A 52 5.01 11.26 -3.45
N GLN A 53 5.77 12.33 -3.64
CA GLN A 53 6.72 12.78 -2.64
C GLN A 53 6.04 13.80 -1.74
N VAL A 54 6.25 13.64 -0.43
CA VAL A 54 5.73 14.54 0.59
C VAL A 54 6.89 15.07 1.43
N ALA A 55 6.67 16.22 2.10
CA ALA A 55 7.72 16.84 2.91
C ALA A 55 8.05 16.00 4.15
N ALA A 56 7.05 15.38 4.76
CA ALA A 56 7.21 14.57 5.96
C ALA A 56 6.04 13.63 6.11
N LEU A 57 6.24 12.58 6.89
CA LEU A 57 5.20 11.62 7.24
C LEU A 57 5.09 11.53 8.76
N PRO A 58 3.94 11.07 9.28
CA PRO A 58 3.77 10.90 10.73
C PRO A 58 4.88 10.03 11.33
N LYS A 59 5.30 10.39 12.53
CA LYS A 59 6.32 9.66 13.31
C LYS A 59 7.68 9.57 12.62
N GLY A 60 7.95 10.44 11.64
CA GLY A 60 9.25 10.47 10.97
C GLY A 60 9.55 9.26 10.09
N VAL A 61 8.55 8.49 9.70
CA VAL A 61 8.76 7.37 8.77
C VAL A 61 9.10 7.89 7.39
N SER A 62 9.77 7.07 6.58
CA SER A 62 10.20 7.43 5.22
C SER A 62 9.17 7.06 4.16
N VAL A 63 8.33 6.07 4.43
CA VAL A 63 7.38 5.53 3.47
C VAL A 63 6.06 5.25 4.17
N GLU A 64 4.96 5.60 3.51
CA GLU A 64 3.62 5.18 3.92
C GLU A 64 2.90 4.64 2.69
N ILE A 65 2.25 3.50 2.83
CA ILE A 65 1.49 2.89 1.75
C ILE A 65 0.04 2.78 2.20
N GLU A 66 -0.84 3.33 1.38
CA GLU A 66 -2.27 3.23 1.58
C GLU A 66 -2.85 2.30 0.53
N VAL A 67 -3.66 1.35 0.94
CA VAL A 67 -4.40 0.52 0.00
C VAL A 67 -5.89 0.62 0.26
N ILE A 68 -6.66 0.57 -0.80
CA ILE A 68 -8.11 0.47 -0.74
C ILE A 68 -8.47 -0.89 -1.33
N ALA A 69 -9.12 -1.73 -0.53
CA ALA A 69 -9.55 -3.05 -0.94
C ALA A 69 -11.08 -3.11 -0.93
N MET A 70 -11.64 -3.81 -1.89
CA MET A 70 -13.09 -3.98 -2.01
C MET A 70 -13.43 -5.43 -1.76
N ALA A 71 -14.31 -5.65 -0.79
CA ALA A 71 -14.89 -6.96 -0.56
C ALA A 71 -16.04 -7.19 -1.55
N ASP A 72 -16.43 -8.43 -1.70
CA ASP A 72 -17.63 -8.75 -2.47
C ASP A 72 -18.83 -8.01 -1.88
N GLY A 73 -19.64 -7.38 -2.72
CA GLY A 73 -20.79 -6.62 -2.29
C GLY A 73 -20.52 -5.16 -1.94
N ASP A 74 -19.48 -4.57 -2.52
CA ASP A 74 -19.17 -3.13 -2.46
C ASP A 74 -18.70 -2.61 -1.10
N ARG A 75 -18.21 -3.47 -0.21
CA ARG A 75 -17.59 -2.99 1.02
C ARG A 75 -16.14 -2.60 0.77
N GLY A 76 -15.84 -1.32 1.02
CA GLY A 76 -14.49 -0.82 0.90
C GLY A 76 -13.76 -0.88 2.24
N GLN A 77 -12.48 -1.17 2.19
CA GLN A 77 -11.60 -1.18 3.36
C GLN A 77 -10.31 -0.48 3.02
N THR A 78 -9.88 0.45 3.87
CA THR A 78 -8.62 1.14 3.72
C THR A 78 -7.63 0.63 4.74
N ALA A 79 -6.41 0.36 4.31
CA ALA A 79 -5.34 -0.07 5.19
C ALA A 79 -4.06 0.70 4.88
N TYR A 80 -3.22 0.89 5.88
CA TYR A 80 -1.97 1.64 5.77
C TYR A 80 -0.81 0.81 6.27
N ASP A 81 0.35 1.01 5.66
CA ASP A 81 1.61 0.49 6.14
C ASP A 81 2.62 1.62 6.15
N THR A 82 3.39 1.74 7.22
CA THR A 82 4.43 2.75 7.36
C THR A 82 5.77 2.09 7.58
N SER A 83 6.82 2.68 7.00
CA SER A 83 8.17 2.14 7.08
C SER A 83 9.17 3.29 7.21
N GLY A 84 10.06 3.16 8.12
CA GLY A 84 11.06 4.18 8.37
C GLY A 84 12.43 3.74 8.36
#